data_a6f9424095a01783ec8d69022ae5c03d
#
_entry.id   a6f9424095a01783ec8d69022ae5c03d
#
_cell.length_a   1.000
_cell.length_b   1.000
_cell.length_c   1.000
_cell.angle_alpha   90.00
_cell.angle_beta   90.00
_cell.angle_gamma   90.00
#
_symmetry.space_group_name_H-M   'P 1'
#
loop_
_entity.id
_entity.type
_entity.pdbx_description
1 polymer ?
#
loop_
_entity_poly.entity_id
_entity_poly.type
_entity_poly.pdbx_seq_one_letter_code
_entity_poly.pdbx_strand_id
1 'polypeptide(L)'
;MSVRVSFVIVSHSASLANGVCELAAQMAPDVHFEAAGGTDDGRIGTSYDLVETALEAALAAVDGDGSGVIVLTDLGSATMTVESVIDMSDEPERVRFVDTCLVEGAVASSVRAQLGEDLDQVADVAAALAPRVDDVPAQEAPSPAPAKHSGVGGGAPASSTWAQGDAVVADPVGLHARPAAAFVRLAGTFDAEVTVNGADGGSVLELMALGITQGQSVHIEANGADATAAVAALTDMLESATEQPSSSKETM
;
A
#
# COMPACT_ATOMS: atom_id res chain seq x y z
N MET A 1 -36.66 -4.36 -2.57
CA MET A 1 -35.71 -5.48 -2.72
C MET A 1 -34.84 -5.45 -1.47
N SER A 2 -34.55 -6.56 -0.83
CA SER A 2 -33.68 -6.55 0.34
C SER A 2 -32.21 -6.50 -0.12
N VAL A 3 -31.41 -5.62 0.46
CA VAL A 3 -29.96 -5.60 0.29
C VAL A 3 -29.39 -6.87 0.95
N ARG A 4 -28.50 -7.54 0.25
CA ARG A 4 -27.91 -8.82 0.68
C ARG A 4 -26.40 -8.74 0.89
N VAL A 5 -25.79 -7.64 0.46
CA VAL A 5 -24.34 -7.46 0.53
C VAL A 5 -24.02 -6.21 1.32
N SER A 6 -23.14 -6.34 2.30
CA SER A 6 -22.52 -5.26 3.08
C SER A 6 -21.04 -5.11 2.72
N PHE A 7 -20.43 -4.02 3.17
CA PHE A 7 -19.05 -3.70 2.83
C PHE A 7 -18.21 -3.39 4.07
N VAL A 8 -16.96 -3.85 4.05
CA VAL A 8 -15.91 -3.41 4.98
C VAL A 8 -14.83 -2.70 4.17
N ILE A 9 -14.59 -1.43 4.51
CA ILE A 9 -13.55 -0.62 3.89
C ILE A 9 -12.36 -0.55 4.83
N VAL A 10 -11.28 -1.24 4.45
CA VAL A 10 -10.06 -1.32 5.27
C VAL A 10 -9.01 -0.38 4.71
N SER A 11 -8.48 0.50 5.55
CA SER A 11 -7.48 1.48 5.14
C SER A 11 -6.48 1.75 6.26
N HIS A 12 -5.26 2.13 5.88
CA HIS A 12 -4.28 2.63 6.84
C HIS A 12 -4.73 3.93 7.51
N SER A 13 -5.68 4.65 6.92
CA SER A 13 -6.21 5.90 7.43
C SER A 13 -7.69 5.78 7.80
N ALA A 14 -8.02 6.04 9.06
CA ALA A 14 -9.41 6.10 9.52
C ALA A 14 -10.23 7.13 8.72
N SER A 15 -9.65 8.29 8.39
CA SER A 15 -10.33 9.31 7.60
C SER A 15 -10.60 8.86 6.17
N LEU A 16 -9.70 8.08 5.55
CA LEU A 16 -9.89 7.54 4.22
C LEU A 16 -10.99 6.47 4.22
N ALA A 17 -10.95 5.50 5.14
CA ALA A 17 -11.98 4.48 5.25
C ALA A 17 -13.38 5.09 5.43
N ASN A 18 -13.51 6.02 6.37
CA ASN A 18 -14.78 6.73 6.61
C ASN A 18 -15.24 7.52 5.38
N GLY A 19 -14.33 8.25 4.70
CA GLY A 19 -14.66 9.02 3.51
C GLY A 19 -15.14 8.17 2.34
N VAL A 20 -14.56 6.98 2.14
CA VAL A 20 -15.01 6.03 1.12
C VAL A 20 -16.40 5.49 1.47
N CYS A 21 -16.65 5.10 2.73
CA CYS A 21 -17.97 4.67 3.19
C CYS A 21 -19.02 5.78 2.99
N GLU A 22 -18.70 7.03 3.37
CA GLU A 22 -19.59 8.18 3.20
C GLU A 22 -19.93 8.40 1.72
N LEU A 23 -18.95 8.34 0.83
CA LEU A 23 -19.16 8.52 -0.61
C LEU A 23 -20.02 7.39 -1.20
N ALA A 24 -19.70 6.14 -0.88
CA ALA A 24 -20.45 4.99 -1.38
C ALA A 24 -21.90 4.98 -0.88
N ALA A 25 -22.15 5.34 0.37
CA ALA A 25 -23.49 5.43 0.95
C ALA A 25 -24.37 6.49 0.27
N GLN A 26 -23.79 7.54 -0.36
CA GLN A 26 -24.57 8.48 -1.17
C GLN A 26 -25.20 7.81 -2.40
N MET A 27 -24.55 6.79 -2.96
CA MET A 27 -25.01 6.06 -4.14
C MET A 27 -25.83 4.81 -3.78
N ALA A 28 -25.62 4.29 -2.56
CA ALA A 28 -26.22 3.05 -2.07
C ALA A 28 -26.72 3.22 -0.61
N PRO A 29 -27.78 4.03 -0.39
CA PRO A 29 -28.20 4.44 0.96
C PRO A 29 -28.75 3.30 1.83
N ASP A 30 -29.19 2.19 1.25
CA ASP A 30 -29.70 1.02 1.99
C ASP A 30 -28.62 -0.04 2.23
N VAL A 31 -27.41 0.13 1.67
CA VAL A 31 -26.28 -0.77 1.85
C VAL A 31 -25.55 -0.43 3.17
N HIS A 32 -25.20 -1.47 3.91
CA HIS A 32 -24.45 -1.33 5.14
C HIS A 32 -22.95 -1.26 4.86
N PHE A 33 -22.27 -0.28 5.46
CA PHE A 33 -20.81 -0.08 5.36
C PHE A 33 -20.18 -0.01 6.74
N GLU A 34 -19.07 -0.70 6.90
CA GLU A 34 -18.19 -0.59 8.06
C GLU A 34 -16.81 -0.08 7.64
N ALA A 35 -16.27 0.84 8.41
CA ALA A 35 -14.96 1.43 8.18
C ALA A 35 -13.94 0.90 9.20
N ALA A 36 -12.93 0.17 8.74
CA ALA A 36 -11.82 -0.31 9.54
C ALA A 36 -10.54 0.41 9.13
N GLY A 37 -10.31 1.61 9.65
CA GLY A 37 -9.18 2.45 9.26
C GLY A 37 -8.30 2.90 10.40
N GLY A 38 -6.98 2.86 10.20
CA GLY A 38 -5.99 3.22 11.19
C GLY A 38 -5.72 2.10 12.21
N THR A 39 -4.99 2.46 13.24
CA THR A 39 -4.74 1.61 14.42
C THR A 39 -5.66 1.99 15.57
N ASP A 40 -5.76 1.15 16.61
CA ASP A 40 -6.62 1.37 17.80
C ASP A 40 -6.32 2.69 18.53
N ASP A 41 -5.09 3.18 18.45
CA ASP A 41 -4.66 4.46 19.01
C ASP A 41 -4.79 5.64 18.02
N GLY A 42 -5.44 5.44 16.87
CA GLY A 42 -5.76 6.46 15.88
C GLY A 42 -4.61 6.89 14.96
N ARG A 43 -3.51 6.12 14.92
CA ARG A 43 -2.40 6.36 13.99
C ARG A 43 -2.66 5.74 12.62
N ILE A 44 -1.79 6.08 11.66
CA ILE A 44 -1.74 5.41 10.36
C ILE A 44 -1.24 3.97 10.55
N GLY A 45 -1.96 3.01 9.97
CA GLY A 45 -1.70 1.58 10.04
C GLY A 45 -2.98 0.77 9.92
N THR A 46 -2.91 -0.54 10.14
CA THR A 46 -4.06 -1.43 10.19
C THR A 46 -4.10 -2.15 11.54
N SER A 47 -5.29 -2.37 12.09
CA SER A 47 -5.53 -3.12 13.31
C SER A 47 -6.33 -4.37 12.98
N TYR A 48 -5.87 -5.53 13.44
CA TYR A 48 -6.60 -6.80 13.34
C TYR A 48 -7.98 -6.68 14.03
N ASP A 49 -8.00 -6.17 15.25
CA ASP A 49 -9.21 -6.06 16.07
C ASP A 49 -10.27 -5.15 15.45
N LEU A 50 -9.84 -4.04 14.80
CA LEU A 50 -10.76 -3.15 14.09
C LEU A 50 -11.36 -3.83 12.84
N VAL A 51 -10.54 -4.58 12.08
CA VAL A 51 -11.01 -5.31 10.89
C VAL A 51 -11.95 -6.44 11.28
N GLU A 52 -11.61 -7.21 12.32
CA GLU A 52 -12.47 -8.28 12.87
C GLU A 52 -13.83 -7.74 13.33
N THR A 53 -13.83 -6.68 14.15
CA THR A 53 -15.06 -6.05 14.66
C THR A 53 -15.93 -5.53 13.49
N ALA A 54 -15.32 -4.91 12.50
CA ALA A 54 -16.04 -4.41 11.33
C ALA A 54 -16.62 -5.55 10.49
N LEU A 55 -15.87 -6.65 10.32
CA LEU A 55 -16.34 -7.82 9.58
C LEU A 55 -17.54 -8.49 10.28
N GLU A 56 -17.47 -8.69 11.60
CA GLU A 56 -18.57 -9.23 12.38
C GLU A 56 -19.83 -8.36 12.27
N ALA A 57 -19.69 -7.06 12.41
CA ALA A 57 -20.82 -6.12 12.27
C ALA A 57 -21.43 -6.15 10.85
N ALA A 58 -20.58 -6.21 9.82
CA ALA A 58 -21.03 -6.30 8.44
C ALA A 58 -21.73 -7.63 8.13
N LEU A 59 -21.26 -8.76 8.64
CA LEU A 59 -21.90 -10.07 8.51
C LEU A 59 -23.26 -10.10 9.21
N ALA A 60 -23.36 -9.49 10.39
CA ALA A 60 -24.62 -9.41 11.13
C ALA A 60 -25.69 -8.51 10.47
N ALA A 61 -25.27 -7.59 9.59
CA ALA A 61 -26.18 -6.68 8.90
C ALA A 61 -26.93 -7.32 7.71
N VAL A 62 -26.48 -8.48 7.23
CA VAL A 62 -27.05 -9.16 6.05
C VAL A 62 -27.30 -10.63 6.31
N ASP A 63 -28.41 -11.15 5.81
CA ASP A 63 -28.79 -12.53 5.94
C ASP A 63 -29.44 -13.09 4.65
N GLY A 64 -29.65 -14.41 4.63
CA GLY A 64 -30.28 -15.13 3.55
C GLY A 64 -29.31 -15.69 2.51
N ASP A 65 -29.86 -16.39 1.56
CA ASP A 65 -29.10 -17.08 0.51
C ASP A 65 -28.45 -16.05 -0.43
N GLY A 66 -27.14 -16.23 -0.70
CA GLY A 66 -26.33 -15.33 -1.53
C GLY A 66 -25.99 -14.00 -0.84
N SER A 67 -26.19 -13.90 0.50
CA SER A 67 -25.74 -12.73 1.29
C SER A 67 -24.30 -12.86 1.75
N GLY A 68 -23.66 -11.71 1.97
CA GLY A 68 -22.30 -11.68 2.54
C GLY A 68 -21.65 -10.30 2.52
N VAL A 69 -20.36 -10.31 2.71
CA VAL A 69 -19.53 -9.11 2.89
C VAL A 69 -18.46 -9.00 1.81
N ILE A 70 -18.38 -7.83 1.20
CA ILE A 70 -17.25 -7.43 0.34
C ILE A 70 -16.25 -6.67 1.21
N VAL A 71 -14.99 -7.09 1.21
CA VAL A 71 -13.89 -6.39 1.88
C VAL A 71 -12.98 -5.78 0.83
N LEU A 72 -12.74 -4.48 0.93
CA LEU A 72 -11.85 -3.72 0.04
C LEU A 72 -10.74 -3.07 0.84
N THR A 73 -9.52 -3.02 0.29
CA THR A 73 -8.34 -2.46 0.95
C THR A 73 -7.70 -1.35 0.13
N ASP A 74 -6.94 -0.47 0.79
CA ASP A 74 -6.18 0.61 0.14
C ASP A 74 -4.80 0.15 -0.34
N LEU A 75 -4.08 -0.66 0.44
CA LEU A 75 -2.71 -1.08 0.16
C LEU A 75 -2.52 -2.57 0.52
N GLY A 76 -1.54 -3.21 -0.13
CA GLY A 76 -1.27 -4.65 0.05
C GLY A 76 -0.96 -5.10 1.49
N SER A 77 -0.43 -4.21 2.35
CA SER A 77 -0.22 -4.54 3.78
C SER A 77 -1.55 -4.68 4.55
N ALA A 78 -2.60 -3.95 4.16
CA ALA A 78 -3.95 -4.14 4.70
C ALA A 78 -4.54 -5.49 4.27
N THR A 79 -4.23 -5.95 3.06
CA THR A 79 -4.65 -7.26 2.54
C THR A 79 -4.21 -8.40 3.46
N MET A 80 -2.97 -8.40 3.93
CA MET A 80 -2.46 -9.45 4.83
C MET A 80 -3.26 -9.51 6.16
N THR A 81 -3.64 -8.36 6.69
CA THR A 81 -4.49 -8.28 7.90
C THR A 81 -5.88 -8.82 7.60
N VAL A 82 -6.48 -8.43 6.48
CA VAL A 82 -7.81 -8.90 6.04
C VAL A 82 -7.84 -10.41 5.83
N GLU A 83 -6.87 -10.97 5.11
CA GLU A 83 -6.75 -12.41 4.89
C GLU A 83 -6.67 -13.16 6.21
N SER A 84 -5.87 -12.67 7.16
CA SER A 84 -5.77 -13.27 8.50
C SER A 84 -7.09 -13.24 9.29
N VAL A 85 -7.87 -12.16 9.15
CA VAL A 85 -9.19 -12.05 9.81
C VAL A 85 -10.20 -12.98 9.14
N ILE A 86 -10.22 -13.07 7.82
CA ILE A 86 -11.12 -13.96 7.06
C ILE A 86 -10.84 -15.42 7.42
N ASP A 87 -9.57 -15.83 7.49
CA ASP A 87 -9.16 -17.20 7.85
C ASP A 87 -9.61 -17.61 9.26
N MET A 88 -9.77 -16.63 10.16
CA MET A 88 -10.22 -16.86 11.54
C MET A 88 -11.73 -16.62 11.74
N SER A 89 -12.44 -16.16 10.72
CA SER A 89 -13.90 -15.93 10.78
C SER A 89 -14.68 -17.25 10.88
N ASP A 90 -15.82 -17.20 11.54
CA ASP A 90 -16.75 -18.33 11.63
C ASP A 90 -17.51 -18.61 10.32
N GLU A 91 -17.60 -17.61 9.41
CA GLU A 91 -18.35 -17.67 8.13
C GLU A 91 -17.51 -17.20 6.92
N PRO A 92 -16.31 -17.76 6.70
CA PRO A 92 -15.40 -17.27 5.65
C PRO A 92 -15.99 -17.40 4.23
N GLU A 93 -16.91 -18.36 4.00
CA GLU A 93 -17.59 -18.55 2.72
C GLU A 93 -18.53 -17.40 2.36
N ARG A 94 -18.96 -16.60 3.32
CA ARG A 94 -19.78 -15.39 3.13
C ARG A 94 -18.95 -14.12 2.96
N VAL A 95 -17.64 -14.22 2.88
CA VAL A 95 -16.75 -13.06 2.74
C VAL A 95 -16.00 -13.14 1.40
N ARG A 96 -15.92 -12.00 0.72
CA ARG A 96 -15.09 -11.84 -0.49
C ARG A 96 -14.16 -10.66 -0.29
N PHE A 97 -12.87 -10.94 -0.15
CA PHE A 97 -11.85 -9.92 -0.36
C PHE A 97 -11.70 -9.68 -1.87
N VAL A 98 -11.74 -8.43 -2.30
CA VAL A 98 -11.58 -8.06 -3.71
C VAL A 98 -10.49 -6.99 -3.82
N ASP A 99 -9.42 -7.34 -4.53
CA ASP A 99 -8.37 -6.38 -4.89
C ASP A 99 -8.85 -5.53 -6.07
N THR A 100 -9.01 -4.21 -5.83
CA THR A 100 -9.59 -3.28 -6.80
C THR A 100 -9.15 -1.85 -6.50
N CYS A 101 -9.42 -0.92 -7.43
CA CYS A 101 -9.33 0.51 -7.13
C CYS A 101 -10.32 0.87 -6.03
N LEU A 102 -9.84 1.14 -4.81
CA LEU A 102 -10.65 1.22 -3.59
C LEU A 102 -11.91 2.09 -3.74
N VAL A 103 -11.78 3.30 -4.24
CA VAL A 103 -12.92 4.25 -4.33
C VAL A 103 -13.89 3.85 -5.42
N GLU A 104 -13.39 3.59 -6.62
CA GLU A 104 -14.19 3.18 -7.78
C GLU A 104 -14.86 1.82 -7.52
N GLY A 105 -14.11 0.88 -6.94
CA GLY A 105 -14.62 -0.44 -6.57
C GLY A 105 -15.74 -0.34 -5.55
N ALA A 106 -15.57 0.44 -4.48
CA ALA A 106 -16.57 0.63 -3.46
C ALA A 106 -17.88 1.24 -4.03
N VAL A 107 -17.74 2.31 -4.82
CA VAL A 107 -18.90 3.00 -5.41
C VAL A 107 -19.64 2.13 -6.41
N ALA A 108 -18.93 1.50 -7.36
CA ALA A 108 -19.59 0.74 -8.41
C ALA A 108 -20.25 -0.55 -7.88
N SER A 109 -19.56 -1.29 -7.00
CA SER A 109 -20.09 -2.53 -6.45
C SER A 109 -21.24 -2.29 -5.46
N SER A 110 -21.18 -1.21 -4.66
CA SER A 110 -22.29 -0.88 -3.76
C SER A 110 -23.58 -0.51 -4.49
N VAL A 111 -23.51 0.11 -5.66
CA VAL A 111 -24.70 0.35 -6.50
C VAL A 111 -25.35 -0.98 -6.94
N ARG A 112 -24.56 -2.02 -7.20
CA ARG A 112 -25.08 -3.34 -7.54
C ARG A 112 -25.71 -4.02 -6.32
N ALA A 113 -25.09 -3.90 -5.15
CA ALA A 113 -25.66 -4.35 -3.89
C ALA A 113 -27.01 -3.66 -3.58
N GLN A 114 -27.10 -2.35 -3.83
CA GLN A 114 -28.35 -1.57 -3.69
C GLN A 114 -29.47 -2.10 -4.59
N LEU A 115 -29.14 -2.63 -5.77
CA LEU A 115 -30.07 -3.26 -6.69
C LEU A 115 -30.48 -4.68 -6.26
N GLY A 116 -29.92 -5.22 -5.18
CA GLY A 116 -30.25 -6.51 -4.59
C GLY A 116 -29.55 -7.69 -5.26
N GLU A 117 -28.42 -7.46 -5.95
CA GLU A 117 -27.58 -8.54 -6.48
C GLU A 117 -26.93 -9.34 -5.34
N ASP A 118 -26.55 -10.57 -5.63
CA ASP A 118 -25.90 -11.45 -4.67
C ASP A 118 -24.40 -11.17 -4.52
N LEU A 119 -23.77 -11.81 -3.53
CA LEU A 119 -22.38 -11.59 -3.15
C LEU A 119 -21.42 -11.77 -4.33
N ASP A 120 -21.57 -12.84 -5.11
CA ASP A 120 -20.64 -13.16 -6.20
C ASP A 120 -20.79 -12.16 -7.36
N GLN A 121 -22.02 -11.76 -7.69
CA GLN A 121 -22.29 -10.73 -8.72
C GLN A 121 -21.69 -9.37 -8.34
N VAL A 122 -21.83 -8.99 -7.06
CA VAL A 122 -21.26 -7.72 -6.55
C VAL A 122 -19.73 -7.77 -6.53
N ALA A 123 -19.15 -8.92 -6.14
CA ALA A 123 -17.69 -9.12 -6.15
C ALA A 123 -17.11 -9.03 -7.57
N ASP A 124 -17.79 -9.61 -8.57
CA ASP A 124 -17.36 -9.55 -9.97
C ASP A 124 -17.28 -8.11 -10.49
N VAL A 125 -18.21 -7.24 -10.08
CA VAL A 125 -18.18 -5.81 -10.46
C VAL A 125 -17.00 -5.09 -9.83
N ALA A 126 -16.71 -5.34 -8.56
CA ALA A 126 -15.55 -4.78 -7.91
C ALA A 126 -14.24 -5.25 -8.58
N ALA A 127 -14.12 -6.56 -8.86
CA ALA A 127 -12.95 -7.16 -9.50
C ALA A 127 -12.71 -6.64 -10.94
N ALA A 128 -13.77 -6.28 -11.67
CA ALA A 128 -13.65 -5.71 -13.01
C ALA A 128 -12.97 -4.33 -13.04
N LEU A 129 -12.87 -3.67 -11.88
CA LEU A 129 -12.21 -2.37 -11.70
C LEU A 129 -10.80 -2.49 -11.07
N ALA A 130 -10.29 -3.72 -10.94
CA ALA A 130 -8.90 -3.94 -10.55
C ALA A 130 -7.95 -3.22 -11.53
N PRO A 131 -6.84 -2.63 -11.04
CA PRO A 131 -5.84 -2.04 -11.91
C PRO A 131 -5.38 -3.08 -12.92
N ARG A 132 -5.57 -2.81 -14.22
CA ARG A 132 -5.03 -3.67 -15.26
C ARG A 132 -3.57 -3.35 -15.45
N VAL A 133 -2.72 -4.36 -15.36
CA VAL A 133 -1.28 -4.24 -15.65
C VAL A 133 -1.04 -3.70 -17.08
N ASP A 134 -2.03 -3.88 -17.98
CA ASP A 134 -1.98 -3.39 -19.37
C ASP A 134 -2.28 -1.88 -19.50
N ASP A 135 -2.83 -1.23 -18.49
CA ASP A 135 -3.12 0.22 -18.49
C ASP A 135 -1.92 1.08 -18.04
N VAL A 136 -0.86 0.46 -17.55
CA VAL A 136 0.45 1.10 -17.45
C VAL A 136 1.03 1.09 -18.87
N PRO A 137 1.19 2.26 -19.56
CA PRO A 137 1.87 2.25 -20.84
C PRO A 137 3.20 1.57 -20.61
N ALA A 138 3.41 0.44 -21.29
CA ALA A 138 4.68 -0.25 -21.25
C ALA A 138 5.74 0.78 -21.65
N GLN A 139 6.41 1.36 -20.67
CA GLN A 139 7.70 1.97 -20.91
C GLN A 139 8.54 0.81 -21.40
N GLU A 140 8.76 0.80 -22.73
CA GLU A 140 9.68 -0.11 -23.35
C GLU A 140 10.97 -0.05 -22.54
N ALA A 141 11.22 -1.10 -21.75
CA ALA A 141 12.53 -1.29 -21.18
C ALA A 141 13.52 -1.18 -22.34
N PRO A 142 14.52 -0.31 -22.29
CA PRO A 142 15.49 -0.21 -23.37
C PRO A 142 16.11 -1.60 -23.53
N SER A 143 15.86 -2.21 -24.69
CA SER A 143 16.44 -3.48 -25.09
C SER A 143 17.95 -3.40 -24.91
N PRO A 144 18.60 -4.34 -24.22
CA PRO A 144 20.04 -4.28 -24.06
C PRO A 144 20.70 -4.32 -25.44
N ALA A 145 21.25 -3.19 -25.85
CA ALA A 145 22.07 -3.12 -27.06
C ALA A 145 23.31 -4.03 -26.86
N PRO A 146 23.71 -4.83 -27.86
CA PRO A 146 24.84 -5.74 -27.71
C PRO A 146 26.12 -4.94 -27.44
N ALA A 147 26.77 -5.27 -26.34
CA ALA A 147 28.07 -4.72 -25.95
C ALA A 147 29.10 -4.92 -27.07
N LYS A 148 29.50 -3.83 -27.72
CA LYS A 148 30.72 -3.81 -28.54
C LYS A 148 31.91 -3.45 -27.65
N HIS A 149 32.66 -4.44 -27.25
CA HIS A 149 34.00 -4.22 -26.75
C HIS A 149 34.88 -3.58 -27.85
N SER A 150 35.38 -2.40 -27.59
CA SER A 150 36.57 -1.88 -28.30
C SER A 150 37.32 -0.96 -27.35
N GLY A 151 38.55 -1.32 -27.11
CA GLY A 151 39.39 -0.84 -26.04
C GLY A 151 40.12 0.48 -26.29
N VAL A 152 40.77 0.88 -25.21
CA VAL A 152 42.01 1.70 -25.06
C VAL A 152 41.90 3.20 -25.30
N GLY A 153 42.14 3.97 -24.24
CA GLY A 153 42.56 5.36 -24.28
C GLY A 153 42.40 6.04 -22.90
N GLY A 154 43.52 6.23 -22.19
CA GLY A 154 43.53 6.84 -20.87
C GLY A 154 43.09 8.31 -20.87
N GLY A 155 42.45 8.70 -19.82
CA GLY A 155 42.05 10.06 -19.49
C GLY A 155 41.51 10.11 -18.09
N ALA A 156 41.81 11.09 -17.31
CA ALA A 156 41.57 11.37 -15.88
C ALA A 156 40.25 10.84 -15.27
N PRO A 157 40.13 10.68 -13.93
CA PRO A 157 39.02 10.00 -13.30
C PRO A 157 37.70 10.75 -13.60
N ALA A 158 36.91 10.20 -14.53
CA ALA A 158 35.53 10.57 -14.70
C ALA A 158 34.80 10.20 -13.41
N SER A 159 34.08 11.14 -12.81
CA SER A 159 33.13 10.92 -11.75
C SER A 159 32.31 9.68 -12.13
N SER A 160 32.36 8.62 -11.29
CA SER A 160 31.58 7.43 -11.54
C SER A 160 30.10 7.84 -11.46
N THR A 161 29.40 7.74 -12.55
CA THR A 161 27.95 8.00 -12.63
C THR A 161 27.14 6.91 -11.92
N TRP A 162 27.81 6.00 -11.21
CA TRP A 162 27.20 4.89 -10.51
C TRP A 162 27.83 4.71 -9.13
N ALA A 163 27.01 4.49 -8.12
CA ALA A 163 27.39 4.23 -6.74
C ALA A 163 26.48 3.19 -6.11
N GLN A 164 26.99 2.46 -5.12
CA GLN A 164 26.22 1.51 -4.33
C GLN A 164 26.63 1.57 -2.87
N GLY A 165 25.74 1.14 -1.98
CA GLY A 165 25.99 1.03 -0.56
C GLY A 165 24.97 0.13 0.12
N ASP A 166 25.30 -0.36 1.29
CA ASP A 166 24.42 -1.12 2.14
C ASP A 166 24.02 -0.26 3.34
N ALA A 167 22.78 -0.34 3.77
CA ALA A 167 22.25 0.35 4.94
C ALA A 167 21.49 -0.63 5.83
N VAL A 168 21.49 -0.40 7.15
CA VAL A 168 20.67 -1.16 8.09
C VAL A 168 19.49 -0.30 8.52
N VAL A 169 18.26 -0.80 8.35
CA VAL A 169 17.05 -0.05 8.70
C VAL A 169 16.93 0.07 10.23
N ALA A 170 17.06 1.28 10.75
CA ALA A 170 17.02 1.56 12.19
C ALA A 170 15.59 1.81 12.73
N ASP A 171 14.64 2.19 11.87
CA ASP A 171 13.26 2.45 12.29
C ASP A 171 12.62 1.20 12.93
N PRO A 172 12.00 1.33 14.14
CA PRO A 172 11.43 0.19 14.86
C PRO A 172 10.33 -0.58 14.11
N VAL A 173 9.63 0.08 13.21
CA VAL A 173 8.56 -0.50 12.40
C VAL A 173 9.07 -0.96 11.02
N GLY A 174 10.33 -0.62 10.69
CA GLY A 174 10.92 -0.93 9.39
C GLY A 174 10.59 0.11 8.31
N LEU A 175 10.75 -0.26 7.03
CA LEU A 175 10.55 0.63 5.88
C LEU A 175 9.04 0.72 5.51
N HIS A 176 8.23 1.23 6.44
CA HIS A 176 6.79 1.48 6.24
C HIS A 176 6.53 2.83 5.54
N ALA A 177 5.26 3.22 5.36
CA ALA A 177 4.86 4.37 4.55
C ALA A 177 5.59 5.69 4.89
N ARG A 178 5.85 5.97 6.16
CA ARG A 178 6.50 7.22 6.59
C ARG A 178 7.98 7.28 6.20
N PRO A 179 8.85 6.31 6.59
CA PRO A 179 10.24 6.30 6.16
C PRO A 179 10.38 6.09 4.65
N ALA A 180 9.53 5.28 4.00
CA ALA A 180 9.52 5.12 2.55
C ALA A 180 9.23 6.46 1.84
N ALA A 181 8.24 7.22 2.28
CA ALA A 181 7.96 8.54 1.74
C ALA A 181 9.07 9.56 2.01
N ALA A 182 9.76 9.47 3.16
CA ALA A 182 10.93 10.31 3.44
C ALA A 182 12.10 9.94 2.51
N PHE A 183 12.33 8.65 2.28
CA PHE A 183 13.33 8.13 1.36
C PHE A 183 13.10 8.66 -0.07
N VAL A 184 11.89 8.48 -0.61
CA VAL A 184 11.51 8.96 -1.95
C VAL A 184 11.72 10.46 -2.09
N ARG A 185 11.29 11.25 -1.10
CA ARG A 185 11.52 12.72 -1.13
C ARG A 185 13.00 13.06 -1.13
N LEU A 186 13.82 12.37 -0.35
CA LEU A 186 15.25 12.60 -0.30
C LEU A 186 15.91 12.16 -1.61
N ALA A 187 15.58 10.97 -2.13
CA ALA A 187 16.06 10.47 -3.41
C ALA A 187 15.76 11.45 -4.55
N GLY A 188 14.56 12.02 -4.60
CA GLY A 188 14.14 13.00 -5.61
C GLY A 188 14.88 14.34 -5.55
N THR A 189 15.75 14.59 -4.55
CA THR A 189 16.59 15.81 -4.50
C THR A 189 17.90 15.66 -5.26
N PHE A 190 18.26 14.44 -5.67
CA PHE A 190 19.50 14.13 -6.38
C PHE A 190 19.25 13.91 -7.87
N ASP A 191 20.22 14.31 -8.69
CA ASP A 191 20.26 13.96 -10.13
C ASP A 191 20.82 12.53 -10.27
N ALA A 192 20.02 11.55 -9.83
CA ALA A 192 20.35 10.12 -9.87
C ALA A 192 19.09 9.25 -9.84
N GLU A 193 19.08 8.19 -10.63
CA GLU A 193 18.12 7.09 -10.50
C GLU A 193 18.56 6.18 -9.35
N VAL A 194 17.67 5.92 -8.39
CA VAL A 194 17.97 5.14 -7.18
C VAL A 194 17.13 3.87 -7.18
N THR A 195 17.75 2.75 -6.80
CA THR A 195 17.03 1.51 -6.50
C THR A 195 17.41 0.99 -5.11
N VAL A 196 16.49 0.25 -4.48
CA VAL A 196 16.70 -0.42 -3.18
C VAL A 196 16.30 -1.89 -3.33
N ASN A 197 17.26 -2.80 -3.17
CA ASN A 197 17.06 -4.23 -3.42
C ASN A 197 16.39 -4.52 -4.80
N GLY A 198 16.64 -3.66 -5.79
CA GLY A 198 16.06 -3.75 -7.13
C GLY A 198 14.69 -3.09 -7.30
N ALA A 199 14.05 -2.59 -6.23
CA ALA A 199 12.83 -1.80 -6.31
C ALA A 199 13.12 -0.33 -6.61
N ASP A 200 12.21 0.38 -7.28
CA ASP A 200 12.35 1.80 -7.59
C ASP A 200 12.38 2.66 -6.32
N GLY A 201 13.52 3.31 -6.08
CA GLY A 201 13.71 4.24 -4.96
C GLY A 201 12.87 5.53 -5.07
N GLY A 202 12.24 5.79 -6.22
CA GLY A 202 11.26 6.85 -6.44
C GLY A 202 9.83 6.44 -6.11
N SER A 203 9.57 5.17 -5.82
CA SER A 203 8.23 4.62 -5.58
C SER A 203 8.03 4.22 -4.11
N VAL A 204 7.19 4.96 -3.39
CA VAL A 204 6.82 4.63 -2.00
C VAL A 204 6.23 3.22 -1.91
N LEU A 205 5.40 2.83 -2.89
CA LEU A 205 4.72 1.55 -2.89
C LEU A 205 5.69 0.38 -3.09
N GLU A 206 6.65 0.52 -4.02
CA GLU A 206 7.65 -0.53 -4.24
C GLU A 206 8.57 -0.70 -3.04
N LEU A 207 8.97 0.40 -2.40
CA LEU A 207 9.78 0.34 -1.18
C LEU A 207 9.04 -0.34 -0.03
N MET A 208 7.74 -0.08 0.13
CA MET A 208 6.91 -0.74 1.14
C MET A 208 6.70 -2.23 0.82
N ALA A 209 6.54 -2.58 -0.46
CA ALA A 209 6.36 -3.97 -0.90
C ALA A 209 7.58 -4.86 -0.61
N LEU A 210 8.77 -4.27 -0.36
CA LEU A 210 9.95 -5.02 0.07
C LEU A 210 9.78 -5.64 1.47
N GLY A 211 8.84 -5.18 2.27
CA GLY A 211 8.54 -5.73 3.61
C GLY A 211 9.71 -5.68 4.59
N ILE A 212 10.60 -4.69 4.45
CA ILE A 212 11.83 -4.60 5.22
C ILE A 212 11.52 -4.17 6.66
N THR A 213 11.97 -4.98 7.62
CA THR A 213 11.80 -4.74 9.06
C THR A 213 13.07 -4.16 9.70
N GLN A 214 12.94 -3.69 10.95
CA GLN A 214 14.07 -3.18 11.72
C GLN A 214 15.24 -4.17 11.76
N GLY A 215 16.45 -3.66 11.59
CA GLY A 215 17.69 -4.43 11.65
C GLY A 215 18.02 -5.21 10.37
N GLN A 216 17.15 -5.21 9.37
CA GLN A 216 17.47 -5.79 8.06
C GLN A 216 18.37 -4.85 7.25
N SER A 217 19.29 -5.45 6.48
CA SER A 217 20.14 -4.73 5.55
C SER A 217 19.45 -4.58 4.20
N VAL A 218 19.60 -3.42 3.59
CA VAL A 218 19.16 -3.10 2.24
C VAL A 218 20.32 -2.68 1.38
N HIS A 219 20.30 -3.06 0.12
CA HIS A 219 21.27 -2.64 -0.87
C HIS A 219 20.72 -1.47 -1.69
N ILE A 220 21.44 -0.34 -1.68
CA ILE A 220 21.09 0.88 -2.40
C ILE A 220 22.01 1.03 -3.59
N GLU A 221 21.47 1.19 -4.77
CA GLU A 221 22.21 1.53 -5.99
C GLU A 221 21.72 2.86 -6.52
N ALA A 222 22.63 3.67 -7.05
CA ALA A 222 22.30 4.93 -7.70
C ALA A 222 23.10 5.12 -8.99
N ASN A 223 22.45 5.68 -10.00
CA ASN A 223 23.06 5.99 -11.28
C ASN A 223 22.69 7.43 -11.70
N GLY A 224 23.68 8.29 -11.83
CA GLY A 224 23.47 9.70 -12.17
C GLY A 224 24.62 10.58 -11.70
N ALA A 225 24.50 11.88 -11.96
CA ALA A 225 25.55 12.84 -11.61
C ALA A 225 25.82 12.91 -10.10
N ASP A 226 24.76 12.70 -9.28
CA ASP A 226 24.78 12.77 -7.83
C ASP A 226 24.78 11.39 -7.15
N ALA A 227 25.04 10.30 -7.90
CA ALA A 227 24.93 8.92 -7.39
C ALA A 227 25.63 8.68 -6.04
N THR A 228 26.89 9.14 -5.89
CA THR A 228 27.64 8.96 -4.66
C THR A 228 27.03 9.73 -3.48
N ALA A 229 26.56 10.94 -3.72
CA ALA A 229 25.93 11.77 -2.69
C ALA A 229 24.55 11.20 -2.30
N ALA A 230 23.78 10.71 -3.29
CA ALA A 230 22.49 10.07 -3.06
C ALA A 230 22.62 8.82 -2.18
N VAL A 231 23.52 7.89 -2.52
CA VAL A 231 23.76 6.67 -1.71
C VAL A 231 24.14 7.02 -0.30
N ALA A 232 25.09 7.95 -0.09
CA ALA A 232 25.52 8.34 1.24
C ALA A 232 24.38 8.93 2.08
N ALA A 233 23.60 9.87 1.53
CA ALA A 233 22.51 10.52 2.25
C ALA A 233 21.34 9.55 2.56
N LEU A 234 21.04 8.62 1.64
CA LEU A 234 19.99 7.64 1.82
C LEU A 234 20.38 6.56 2.83
N THR A 235 21.65 6.16 2.85
CA THR A 235 22.20 5.28 3.88
C THR A 235 22.08 5.92 5.27
N ASP A 236 22.57 7.15 5.43
CA ASP A 236 22.48 7.89 6.69
C ASP A 236 21.03 8.04 7.16
N MET A 237 20.11 8.29 6.26
CA MET A 237 18.68 8.41 6.57
C MET A 237 18.08 7.08 7.09
N LEU A 238 18.40 5.94 6.48
CA LEU A 238 17.87 4.63 6.90
C LEU A 238 18.49 4.16 8.23
N GLU A 239 19.76 4.49 8.49
CA GLU A 239 20.47 4.15 9.71
C GLU A 239 20.16 5.10 10.88
N SER A 240 19.64 6.29 10.58
CA SER A 240 19.15 7.23 11.59
C SER A 240 17.75 6.86 11.99
N ALA A 241 17.54 6.40 13.22
CA ALA A 241 16.19 6.28 13.78
C ALA A 241 15.51 7.66 13.71
N THR A 242 14.38 7.76 13.01
CA THR A 242 13.64 9.01 12.93
C THR A 242 13.19 9.40 14.34
N GLU A 243 13.89 10.32 14.99
CA GLU A 243 13.51 10.84 16.31
C GLU A 243 12.08 11.40 16.21
N GLN A 244 11.15 10.75 16.90
CA GLN A 244 9.86 11.37 17.16
C GLN A 244 10.10 12.63 18.00
N PRO A 245 9.55 13.79 17.63
CA PRO A 245 9.49 14.90 18.57
C PRO A 245 8.62 14.44 19.74
N SER A 246 9.26 14.08 20.85
CA SER A 246 8.57 13.85 22.11
C SER A 246 7.78 15.10 22.44
N SER A 247 6.44 15.01 22.40
CA SER A 247 5.57 16.05 22.95
C SER A 247 5.82 16.09 24.46
N SER A 248 6.71 17.00 24.87
CA SER A 248 6.86 17.38 26.28
C SER A 248 5.50 17.88 26.74
N LYS A 249 4.80 17.04 27.51
CA LYS A 249 3.73 17.52 28.39
C LYS A 249 4.38 18.44 29.40
N GLU A 250 4.31 19.72 29.15
CA GLU A 250 4.48 20.72 30.19
C GLU A 250 3.27 20.63 31.12
N THR A 251 3.53 20.07 32.32
CA THR A 251 2.65 20.13 33.47
C THR A 251 2.68 21.56 34.00
N MET A 252 1.55 22.21 34.01
CA MET A 252 1.27 23.34 34.90
C MET A 252 -0.19 23.28 35.39
#